data_64c07c368e4a51afede5d97f60794a45
#
_entry.id   64c07c368e4a51afede5d97f60794a45
#
_cell.length_a   1.000
_cell.length_b   1.000
_cell.length_c   1.000
_cell.angle_alpha   90.00
_cell.angle_beta   90.00
_cell.angle_gamma   90.00
#
_symmetry.space_group_name_H-M   'P 1'
#
loop_
_entity.id
_entity.type
_entity.pdbx_description
1 polymer ?
#
loop_
_entity_poly.entity_id
_entity_poly.type
_entity_poly.pdbx_seq_one_letter_code
_entity_poly.pdbx_strand_id
1 'polypeptide(L)'
;GMIYNTRTVRAEPEVQQPARKVTEVVTEKWTVISGKRLDLILKYMGDINFEKEGISLRIPASVAQSWKVAENGTIQALVQKVSNHSYEIKIYKGTQKITDIPGSRIMIPVKEMFPNGDPETMEITDSRGRKLKTFLDKKQNLLIVDTDETGIFCVRGRKIDDIEENPFAVAVLTTATMITVLIVGIRSRSGKRGDSHKGEK
;
A
#
# COMPACT_ATOMS: atom_id res chain seq x y z
N GLY A 1 -4.04 11.97 -2.18
CA GLY A 1 -3.49 11.27 -3.35
C GLY A 1 -4.07 11.82 -4.63
N MET A 2 -3.25 12.02 -5.61
CA MET A 2 -3.67 12.39 -6.95
C MET A 2 -3.87 11.13 -7.75
N ILE A 3 -4.96 11.05 -8.51
CA ILE A 3 -5.16 9.99 -9.48
C ILE A 3 -4.76 10.54 -10.83
N TYR A 4 -3.73 9.94 -11.40
CA TYR A 4 -3.28 10.23 -12.76
C TYR A 4 -3.72 9.11 -13.68
N ASN A 5 -4.18 9.49 -14.81
CA ASN A 5 -4.41 8.55 -15.87
C ASN A 5 -3.31 8.65 -16.91
N THR A 6 -2.63 7.57 -17.14
CA THR A 6 -1.74 7.40 -18.25
C THR A 6 -2.42 6.48 -19.26
N ARG A 7 -3.02 7.07 -20.28
CA ARG A 7 -3.45 6.32 -21.46
C ARG A 7 -2.18 5.81 -22.17
N THR A 8 -2.05 4.50 -22.31
CA THR A 8 -1.09 3.93 -23.24
C THR A 8 -1.66 4.15 -24.63
N VAL A 9 -1.29 5.26 -25.27
CA VAL A 9 -1.75 5.57 -26.62
C VAL A 9 -0.80 4.89 -27.61
N ARG A 10 -1.36 3.99 -28.40
CA ARG A 10 -0.84 3.65 -29.70
C ARG A 10 -1.14 4.85 -30.60
N ALA A 11 -0.11 5.40 -31.25
CA ALA A 11 -0.09 6.65 -31.94
C ALA A 11 -1.28 6.88 -32.89
N GLU A 12 -2.05 7.92 -32.58
CA GLU A 12 -2.63 8.84 -33.57
C GLU A 12 -2.50 10.24 -32.98
N PRO A 13 -2.27 11.28 -33.78
CA PRO A 13 -2.10 12.64 -33.29
C PRO A 13 -3.47 13.21 -32.94
N GLU A 14 -3.98 12.80 -31.81
CA GLU A 14 -5.14 13.42 -31.21
C GLU A 14 -4.67 14.59 -30.35
N VAL A 15 -5.21 15.75 -30.60
CA VAL A 15 -5.02 16.98 -29.84
C VAL A 15 -4.96 16.64 -28.36
N GLN A 16 -3.79 16.76 -27.76
CA GLN A 16 -3.56 16.55 -26.35
C GLN A 16 -4.43 17.54 -25.57
N GLN A 17 -5.60 17.12 -25.20
CA GLN A 17 -6.30 17.81 -24.10
C GLN A 17 -5.42 17.58 -22.86
N PRO A 18 -5.07 18.65 -22.14
CA PRO A 18 -4.28 18.52 -20.93
C PRO A 18 -4.98 17.53 -20.01
N ALA A 19 -4.22 16.53 -19.56
CA ALA A 19 -4.73 15.52 -18.61
C ALA A 19 -5.45 16.28 -17.49
N ARG A 20 -6.75 16.15 -17.40
CA ARG A 20 -7.54 16.81 -16.36
C ARG A 20 -7.09 16.25 -15.02
N LYS A 21 -6.45 17.10 -14.25
CA LYS A 21 -6.08 16.78 -12.87
C LYS A 21 -7.37 16.59 -12.07
N VAL A 22 -7.62 15.34 -11.71
CA VAL A 22 -8.75 14.97 -10.88
C VAL A 22 -8.33 15.11 -9.44
N THR A 23 -8.81 16.16 -8.74
CA THR A 23 -8.55 16.32 -7.31
C THR A 23 -9.47 15.40 -6.53
N GLU A 24 -8.91 14.41 -5.89
CA GLU A 24 -9.62 13.49 -5.02
C GLU A 24 -9.59 13.96 -3.57
N VAL A 25 -10.62 13.58 -2.81
CA VAL A 25 -10.61 13.80 -1.36
C VAL A 25 -9.56 12.88 -0.76
N VAL A 26 -8.48 13.48 -0.27
CA VAL A 26 -7.41 12.76 0.42
C VAL A 26 -7.63 12.95 1.91
N THR A 27 -8.02 11.88 2.59
CA THR A 27 -7.84 11.78 4.04
C THR A 27 -6.39 11.44 4.33
N GLU A 28 -5.88 11.64 5.55
CA GLU A 28 -4.45 11.53 5.88
C GLU A 28 -3.75 10.28 5.31
N LYS A 29 -4.48 9.18 5.11
CA LYS A 29 -3.94 7.92 4.64
C LYS A 29 -4.60 7.36 3.39
N TRP A 30 -5.88 7.65 3.16
CA TRP A 30 -6.69 7.01 2.12
C TRP A 30 -7.03 7.97 0.99
N THR A 31 -6.99 7.45 -0.24
CA THR A 31 -7.61 8.09 -1.40
C THR A 31 -9.02 7.53 -1.54
N VAL A 32 -10.02 8.38 -1.55
CA VAL A 32 -11.43 8.00 -1.66
C VAL A 32 -11.99 8.51 -2.99
N ILE A 33 -12.60 7.61 -3.76
CA ILE A 33 -13.21 7.90 -5.06
C ILE A 33 -14.65 7.44 -5.02
N SER A 34 -15.59 8.32 -5.40
CA SER A 34 -16.98 7.92 -5.62
C SER A 34 -17.11 7.03 -6.86
N GLY A 35 -18.11 6.14 -6.87
CA GLY A 35 -18.41 5.32 -8.04
C GLY A 35 -18.68 6.13 -9.29
N LYS A 36 -19.41 7.25 -9.15
CA LYS A 36 -19.67 8.19 -10.25
C LYS A 36 -18.37 8.72 -10.86
N ARG A 37 -17.41 9.09 -10.02
CA ARG A 37 -16.11 9.60 -10.47
C ARG A 37 -15.25 8.50 -11.07
N LEU A 38 -15.28 7.31 -10.50
CA LEU A 38 -14.61 6.14 -11.05
C LEU A 38 -15.09 5.86 -12.48
N ASP A 39 -16.39 5.87 -12.70
CA ASP A 39 -16.97 5.67 -14.04
C ASP A 39 -16.47 6.71 -15.05
N LEU A 40 -16.38 7.97 -14.65
CA LEU A 40 -15.82 9.03 -15.49
C LEU A 40 -14.35 8.80 -15.83
N ILE A 41 -13.55 8.41 -14.83
CA ILE A 41 -12.13 8.08 -15.04
C ILE A 41 -12.00 6.93 -16.03
N LEU A 42 -12.72 5.85 -15.84
CA LEU A 42 -12.67 4.68 -16.71
C LEU A 42 -13.14 4.97 -18.12
N LYS A 43 -14.17 5.81 -18.26
CA LYS A 43 -14.71 6.17 -19.57
C LYS A 43 -13.77 7.05 -20.39
N TYR A 44 -13.14 8.04 -19.77
CA TYR A 44 -12.37 9.06 -20.47
C TYR A 44 -10.87 8.86 -20.38
N MET A 45 -10.40 8.16 -19.40
CA MET A 45 -9.00 8.11 -19.03
C MET A 45 -8.38 6.70 -19.06
N GLY A 46 -9.15 5.63 -18.96
CA GLY A 46 -8.67 4.24 -19.05
C GLY A 46 -8.20 3.68 -17.72
N ASP A 47 -6.93 3.28 -17.61
CA ASP A 47 -6.39 2.68 -16.40
C ASP A 47 -6.38 3.67 -15.23
N ILE A 48 -6.50 3.14 -14.02
CA ILE A 48 -6.39 3.95 -12.80
C ILE A 48 -4.96 3.96 -12.31
N ASN A 49 -4.48 5.14 -11.93
CA ASN A 49 -3.17 5.30 -11.35
C ASN A 49 -3.28 6.00 -9.99
N PHE A 50 -2.87 5.30 -8.93
CA PHE A 50 -2.77 5.86 -7.59
C PHE A 50 -1.31 6.21 -7.31
N GLU A 51 -1.04 7.45 -6.92
CA GLU A 51 0.30 7.88 -6.56
C GLU A 51 0.31 8.41 -5.13
N LYS A 52 1.17 7.85 -4.30
CA LYS A 52 1.40 8.31 -2.93
C LYS A 52 2.81 7.95 -2.48
N GLU A 53 3.45 8.89 -1.76
CA GLU A 53 4.81 8.72 -1.22
C GLU A 53 5.85 8.30 -2.26
N GLY A 54 5.69 8.79 -3.49
CA GLY A 54 6.57 8.47 -4.61
C GLY A 54 6.26 7.16 -5.33
N ILE A 55 5.41 6.31 -4.78
CA ILE A 55 5.01 5.04 -5.40
C ILE A 55 3.74 5.25 -6.21
N SER A 56 3.72 4.69 -7.42
CA SER A 56 2.53 4.66 -8.27
C SER A 56 2.03 3.23 -8.40
N LEU A 57 0.71 3.07 -8.29
CA LEU A 57 0.00 1.82 -8.56
C LEU A 57 -0.91 2.02 -9.74
N ARG A 58 -0.67 1.28 -10.80
CA ARG A 58 -1.50 1.28 -12.00
C ARG A 58 -2.37 0.03 -12.05
N ILE A 59 -3.68 0.23 -12.12
CA ILE A 59 -4.67 -0.84 -12.21
C ILE A 59 -5.36 -0.77 -13.57
N PRO A 60 -5.42 -1.87 -14.35
CA PRO A 60 -6.10 -1.90 -15.63
C PRO A 60 -7.57 -1.49 -15.51
N ALA A 61 -8.06 -0.77 -16.51
CA ALA A 61 -9.47 -0.35 -16.55
C ALA A 61 -10.44 -1.53 -16.45
N SER A 62 -10.13 -2.64 -17.11
CA SER A 62 -10.94 -3.87 -17.06
C SER A 62 -11.07 -4.43 -15.64
N VAL A 63 -10.02 -4.36 -14.84
CA VAL A 63 -10.04 -4.78 -13.43
C VAL A 63 -10.91 -3.86 -12.60
N ALA A 64 -10.73 -2.56 -12.73
CA ALA A 64 -11.53 -1.58 -12.01
C ALA A 64 -13.02 -1.61 -12.41
N GLN A 65 -13.32 -1.87 -13.67
CA GLN A 65 -14.69 -2.09 -14.16
C GLN A 65 -15.34 -3.33 -13.53
N SER A 66 -14.56 -4.37 -13.31
CA SER A 66 -15.03 -5.62 -12.70
C SER A 66 -15.52 -5.44 -11.26
N TRP A 67 -15.10 -4.37 -10.59
CA TRP A 67 -15.54 -4.07 -9.22
C TRP A 67 -17.01 -3.64 -9.13
N LYS A 68 -17.58 -3.18 -10.23
CA LYS A 68 -18.99 -2.77 -10.32
C LYS A 68 -19.41 -1.83 -9.20
N VAL A 69 -18.67 -0.75 -9.05
CA VAL A 69 -18.95 0.26 -8.01
C VAL A 69 -20.19 1.05 -8.41
N ALA A 70 -21.21 1.07 -7.55
CA ALA A 70 -22.41 1.89 -7.76
C ALA A 70 -22.06 3.39 -7.74
N GLU A 71 -22.86 4.23 -8.39
CA GLU A 71 -22.61 5.69 -8.43
C GLU A 71 -22.47 6.33 -7.06
N ASN A 72 -23.25 5.87 -6.09
CA ASN A 72 -23.20 6.30 -4.69
C ASN A 72 -22.25 5.47 -3.81
N GLY A 73 -21.58 4.48 -4.39
CA GLY A 73 -20.57 3.68 -3.74
C GLY A 73 -19.22 4.40 -3.70
N THR A 74 -18.23 3.77 -3.09
CA THR A 74 -16.87 4.30 -2.96
C THR A 74 -15.82 3.24 -3.19
N ILE A 75 -14.69 3.66 -3.76
CA ILE A 75 -13.42 2.95 -3.71
C ILE A 75 -12.48 3.73 -2.80
N GLN A 76 -11.83 3.02 -1.90
CA GLN A 76 -10.79 3.57 -1.05
C GLN A 76 -9.49 2.83 -1.33
N ALA A 77 -8.42 3.56 -1.58
CA ALA A 77 -7.10 3.01 -1.80
C ALA A 77 -6.09 3.60 -0.82
N LEU A 78 -5.25 2.75 -0.29
CA LEU A 78 -4.14 3.09 0.58
C LEU A 78 -2.87 2.53 -0.02
N VAL A 79 -1.88 3.39 -0.21
CA VAL A 79 -0.50 3.01 -0.46
C VAL A 79 0.32 3.66 0.64
N GLN A 80 0.90 2.87 1.52
CA GLN A 80 1.65 3.39 2.65
C GLN A 80 2.98 2.67 2.86
N LYS A 81 3.96 3.41 3.33
CA LYS A 81 5.21 2.88 3.83
C LYS A 81 4.97 2.23 5.20
N VAL A 82 5.31 0.96 5.33
CA VAL A 82 5.19 0.20 6.58
C VAL A 82 6.52 0.17 7.33
N SER A 83 7.62 0.05 6.60
CA SER A 83 8.99 0.14 7.08
C SER A 83 9.86 0.79 6.02
N ASN A 84 11.17 0.93 6.28
CA ASN A 84 12.11 1.53 5.32
C ASN A 84 12.13 0.80 3.96
N HIS A 85 11.76 -0.47 3.93
CA HIS A 85 11.83 -1.33 2.74
C HIS A 85 10.50 -1.98 2.38
N SER A 86 9.43 -1.72 3.14
CA SER A 86 8.14 -2.38 2.98
C SER A 86 7.03 -1.37 2.77
N TYR A 87 6.13 -1.73 1.88
CA TYR A 87 4.96 -0.94 1.51
C TYR A 87 3.73 -1.80 1.56
N GLU A 88 2.60 -1.18 1.87
CA GLU A 88 1.31 -1.85 1.88
C GLU A 88 0.35 -1.19 0.90
N ILE A 89 -0.33 -2.02 0.11
CA ILE A 89 -1.46 -1.61 -0.72
C ILE A 89 -2.71 -2.23 -0.15
N LYS A 90 -3.71 -1.39 0.13
CA LYS A 90 -5.06 -1.81 0.48
C LYS A 90 -6.07 -1.12 -0.42
N ILE A 91 -7.06 -1.86 -0.88
CA ILE A 91 -8.17 -1.34 -1.67
C ILE A 91 -9.47 -1.90 -1.10
N TYR A 92 -10.45 -1.02 -0.89
CA TYR A 92 -11.78 -1.38 -0.44
C TYR A 92 -12.84 -0.82 -1.37
N LYS A 93 -13.82 -1.64 -1.70
CA LYS A 93 -15.09 -1.25 -2.27
C LYS A 93 -16.10 -1.17 -1.13
N GLY A 94 -16.45 0.03 -0.69
CA GLY A 94 -17.19 0.18 0.55
C GLY A 94 -16.45 -0.48 1.72
N THR A 95 -17.04 -1.52 2.29
CA THR A 95 -16.43 -2.32 3.36
C THR A 95 -15.75 -3.59 2.87
N GLN A 96 -15.89 -3.91 1.59
CA GLN A 96 -15.32 -5.12 1.00
C GLN A 96 -13.87 -4.91 0.59
N LYS A 97 -12.97 -5.73 1.11
CA LYS A 97 -11.57 -5.73 0.72
C LYS A 97 -11.41 -6.32 -0.67
N ILE A 98 -10.70 -5.62 -1.55
CA ILE A 98 -10.29 -6.09 -2.86
C ILE A 98 -8.88 -6.62 -2.77
N THR A 99 -8.68 -7.89 -3.04
CA THR A 99 -7.36 -8.55 -3.02
C THR A 99 -6.82 -8.77 -4.42
N ASP A 100 -7.67 -9.08 -5.39
CA ASP A 100 -7.26 -9.42 -6.76
C ASP A 100 -7.25 -8.18 -7.65
N ILE A 101 -6.07 -7.86 -8.16
CA ILE A 101 -5.82 -6.76 -9.10
C ILE A 101 -4.96 -7.25 -10.27
N PRO A 102 -5.39 -8.25 -11.03
CA PRO A 102 -4.56 -8.89 -12.04
C PRO A 102 -4.07 -7.91 -13.09
N GLY A 103 -2.82 -8.07 -13.51
CA GLY A 103 -2.19 -7.22 -14.52
C GLY A 103 -1.85 -5.81 -14.04
N SER A 104 -1.85 -5.57 -12.75
CA SER A 104 -1.47 -4.28 -12.17
C SER A 104 0.04 -4.13 -12.10
N ARG A 105 0.49 -2.89 -12.01
CA ARG A 105 1.91 -2.53 -11.92
C ARG A 105 2.15 -1.53 -10.81
N ILE A 106 3.25 -1.75 -10.12
CA ILE A 106 3.78 -0.80 -9.15
C ILE A 106 5.02 -0.17 -9.77
N MET A 107 5.14 1.16 -9.65
CA MET A 107 6.29 1.91 -10.15
C MET A 107 6.97 2.60 -8.98
N ILE A 108 8.25 2.30 -8.79
CA ILE A 108 9.06 2.79 -7.67
C ILE A 108 10.23 3.61 -8.21
N PRO A 109 10.33 4.91 -7.88
CA PRO A 109 11.45 5.77 -8.26
C PRO A 109 12.68 5.43 -7.40
N VAL A 110 13.55 4.56 -7.91
CA VAL A 110 14.63 3.94 -7.13
C VAL A 110 15.67 4.92 -6.60
N LYS A 111 16.03 5.96 -7.37
CA LYS A 111 17.01 6.96 -6.92
C LYS A 111 16.51 7.82 -5.78
N GLU A 112 15.23 8.17 -5.82
CA GLU A 112 14.61 9.04 -4.83
C GLU A 112 14.33 8.28 -3.53
N MET A 113 13.92 7.03 -3.64
CA MET A 113 13.52 6.21 -2.49
C MET A 113 14.67 5.43 -1.88
N PHE A 114 15.65 5.02 -2.69
CA PHE A 114 16.81 4.23 -2.26
C PHE A 114 18.09 4.81 -2.86
N PRO A 115 18.51 6.02 -2.44
CA PRO A 115 19.63 6.74 -3.08
C PRO A 115 20.95 5.99 -3.03
N ASN A 116 21.16 5.14 -2.03
CA ASN A 116 22.36 4.32 -1.87
C ASN A 116 22.22 2.89 -2.42
N GLY A 117 21.01 2.50 -2.80
CA GLY A 117 20.73 1.17 -3.32
C GLY A 117 21.27 0.97 -4.75
N ASP A 118 21.67 -0.26 -5.05
CA ASP A 118 22.02 -0.66 -6.41
C ASP A 118 20.75 -1.14 -7.15
N PRO A 119 20.22 -0.35 -8.10
CA PRO A 119 18.94 -0.66 -8.75
C PRO A 119 18.93 -2.00 -9.47
N GLU A 120 20.07 -2.44 -10.01
CA GLU A 120 20.16 -3.70 -10.75
C GLU A 120 20.06 -4.94 -9.85
N THR A 121 20.25 -4.77 -8.56
CA THR A 121 20.14 -5.86 -7.58
C THR A 121 18.80 -5.88 -6.86
N MET A 122 17.91 -4.93 -7.14
CA MET A 122 16.65 -4.82 -6.43
C MET A 122 15.69 -5.93 -6.82
N GLU A 123 15.15 -6.56 -5.80
CA GLU A 123 14.13 -7.59 -5.88
C GLU A 123 12.94 -7.18 -5.03
N ILE A 124 11.75 -7.55 -5.46
CA ILE A 124 10.52 -7.30 -4.69
C ILE A 124 9.88 -8.63 -4.36
N THR A 125 9.55 -8.79 -3.09
CA THR A 125 8.85 -9.96 -2.58
C THR A 125 7.49 -9.57 -2.01
N ASP A 126 6.49 -10.42 -2.17
CA ASP A 126 5.20 -10.28 -1.53
C ASP A 126 5.23 -10.76 -0.07
N SER A 127 4.10 -10.68 0.62
CA SER A 127 3.97 -11.12 2.02
C SER A 127 4.20 -12.62 2.24
N ARG A 128 4.16 -13.42 1.17
CA ARG A 128 4.45 -14.86 1.21
C ARG A 128 5.91 -15.18 0.88
N GLY A 129 6.75 -14.16 0.69
CA GLY A 129 8.14 -14.31 0.30
C GLY A 129 8.35 -14.66 -1.18
N ARG A 130 7.30 -14.60 -2.00
CA ARG A 130 7.42 -14.86 -3.44
C ARG A 130 8.02 -13.64 -4.14
N LYS A 131 8.99 -13.89 -5.02
CA LYS A 131 9.55 -12.84 -5.86
C LYS A 131 8.53 -12.42 -6.92
N LEU A 132 8.31 -11.12 -7.02
CA LEU A 132 7.49 -10.54 -8.07
C LEU A 132 8.35 -10.25 -9.30
N LYS A 133 7.74 -10.33 -10.47
CA LYS A 133 8.40 -9.97 -11.72
C LYS A 133 8.69 -8.49 -11.74
N THR A 134 9.97 -8.14 -11.92
CA THR A 134 10.45 -6.76 -11.91
C THR A 134 11.16 -6.40 -13.20
N PHE A 135 11.05 -5.15 -13.57
CA PHE A 135 11.76 -4.56 -14.70
C PHE A 135 12.31 -3.19 -14.29
N LEU A 136 13.58 -2.96 -14.56
CA LEU A 136 14.21 -1.66 -14.32
C LEU A 136 14.18 -0.81 -15.58
N ASP A 137 13.42 0.28 -15.56
CA ASP A 137 13.49 1.33 -16.58
C ASP A 137 14.65 2.28 -16.23
N LYS A 138 15.77 2.10 -16.92
CA LYS A 138 16.98 2.91 -16.69
C LYS A 138 16.84 4.35 -17.15
N LYS A 139 15.96 4.64 -18.12
CA LYS A 139 15.74 5.99 -18.61
C LYS A 139 15.00 6.86 -17.59
N GLN A 140 14.01 6.29 -16.95
CA GLN A 140 13.20 6.99 -15.95
C GLN A 140 13.63 6.70 -14.51
N ASN A 141 14.59 5.79 -14.32
CA ASN A 141 15.00 5.29 -12.99
C ASN A 141 13.83 4.74 -12.17
N LEU A 142 12.96 3.99 -12.84
CA LEU A 142 11.80 3.35 -12.23
C LEU A 142 12.01 1.85 -12.15
N LEU A 143 11.74 1.28 -10.99
CA LEU A 143 11.55 -0.14 -10.84
C LEU A 143 10.06 -0.44 -11.05
N ILE A 144 9.76 -1.20 -12.08
CA ILE A 144 8.40 -1.59 -12.45
C ILE A 144 8.16 -3.02 -11.98
N VAL A 145 7.09 -3.22 -11.24
CA VAL A 145 6.75 -4.51 -10.62
C VAL A 145 5.38 -4.94 -11.08
N ASP A 146 5.28 -6.12 -11.68
CA ASP A 146 3.99 -6.73 -11.98
C ASP A 146 3.41 -7.36 -10.71
N THR A 147 2.17 -7.05 -10.41
CA THR A 147 1.45 -7.64 -9.28
C THR A 147 0.00 -7.97 -9.63
N ASP A 148 -0.47 -9.10 -9.15
CA ASP A 148 -1.85 -9.55 -9.31
C ASP A 148 -2.67 -9.41 -8.02
N GLU A 149 -2.03 -9.05 -6.92
CA GLU A 149 -2.66 -8.96 -5.61
C GLU A 149 -2.26 -7.69 -4.86
N THR A 150 -3.16 -7.22 -4.00
CA THR A 150 -2.87 -6.23 -2.98
C THR A 150 -2.13 -6.87 -1.80
N GLY A 151 -1.63 -6.08 -0.88
CA GLY A 151 -0.96 -6.54 0.32
C GLY A 151 0.36 -5.83 0.58
N ILE A 152 1.23 -6.48 1.34
CA ILE A 152 2.54 -5.94 1.70
C ILE A 152 3.60 -6.51 0.75
N PHE A 153 4.51 -5.64 0.29
CA PHE A 153 5.69 -6.04 -0.45
C PHE A 153 6.93 -5.36 0.09
N CYS A 154 8.03 -6.11 0.01
CA CYS A 154 9.33 -5.69 0.49
C CYS A 154 10.29 -5.50 -0.68
N VAL A 155 11.06 -4.42 -0.64
CA VAL A 155 12.15 -4.15 -1.58
C VAL A 155 13.45 -4.62 -0.94
N ARG A 156 14.21 -5.44 -1.66
CA ARG A 156 15.53 -5.92 -1.24
C ARG A 156 16.55 -5.59 -2.32
N GLY A 157 17.79 -5.39 -1.92
CA GLY A 157 18.89 -5.11 -2.85
C GLY A 157 20.17 -4.77 -2.10
N ARG A 158 21.28 -4.74 -2.82
CA ARG A 158 22.57 -4.34 -2.24
C ARG A 158 22.55 -2.84 -1.89
N LYS A 159 23.19 -2.48 -0.77
CA LYS A 159 23.30 -1.12 -0.25
C LYS A 159 21.94 -0.45 0.10
N ILE A 160 20.88 -1.20 0.14
CA ILE A 160 19.68 -0.83 0.89
C ILE A 160 20.02 -1.20 2.33
N ASP A 161 19.82 -0.25 3.27
CA ASP A 161 20.20 -0.47 4.67
C ASP A 161 19.70 -1.81 5.18
N ASP A 162 20.65 -2.68 5.56
CA ASP A 162 20.45 -4.10 5.91
C ASP A 162 19.77 -4.29 7.28
N ILE A 163 19.02 -3.34 7.73
CA ILE A 163 18.15 -3.57 8.88
C ILE A 163 16.97 -4.40 8.36
N GLU A 164 17.10 -5.71 8.50
CA GLU A 164 15.99 -6.65 8.29
C GLU A 164 14.85 -6.36 9.28
N GLU A 165 14.17 -5.27 9.09
CA GLU A 165 12.88 -5.07 9.70
C GLU A 165 11.86 -5.92 8.94
N ASN A 166 11.73 -7.16 9.37
CA ASN A 166 10.60 -7.96 8.97
C ASN A 166 9.35 -7.32 9.58
N PRO A 167 8.43 -6.72 8.79
CA PRO A 167 7.26 -6.04 9.33
C PRO A 167 6.35 -6.98 10.13
N PHE A 168 6.44 -8.29 9.89
CA PHE A 168 5.74 -9.30 10.65
C PHE A 168 6.40 -9.58 12.01
N ALA A 169 7.72 -9.47 12.13
CA ALA A 169 8.44 -9.62 13.39
C ALA A 169 8.14 -8.45 14.34
N VAL A 170 8.03 -7.22 13.84
CA VAL A 170 7.67 -6.04 14.62
C VAL A 170 6.23 -6.16 15.17
N ALA A 171 5.28 -6.64 14.38
CA ALA A 171 3.91 -6.89 14.82
C ALA A 171 3.84 -7.96 15.93
N VAL A 172 4.65 -9.01 15.86
CA VAL A 172 4.73 -10.07 16.88
C VAL A 172 5.38 -9.54 18.17
N LEU A 173 6.43 -8.73 18.08
CA LEU A 173 7.10 -8.11 19.24
C LEU A 173 6.19 -7.14 19.98
N THR A 174 5.41 -6.30 19.29
CA THR A 174 4.44 -5.40 19.94
C THR A 174 3.32 -6.14 20.62
N THR A 175 2.82 -7.23 20.04
CA THR A 175 1.79 -8.07 20.67
C THR A 175 2.35 -8.80 21.91
N ALA A 176 3.55 -9.34 21.85
CA ALA A 176 4.22 -9.99 22.98
C ALA A 176 4.48 -9.01 24.14
N THR A 177 4.91 -7.77 23.86
CA THR A 177 5.14 -6.74 24.87
C THR A 177 3.84 -6.30 25.54
N MET A 178 2.75 -6.18 24.78
CA MET A 178 1.41 -5.90 25.34
C MET A 178 0.91 -7.00 26.27
N ILE A 179 1.11 -8.26 25.93
CA ILE A 179 0.74 -9.41 26.77
C ILE A 179 1.57 -9.43 28.06
N THR A 180 2.86 -9.11 28.00
CA THR A 180 3.74 -9.06 29.18
C THR A 180 3.31 -7.95 30.14
N VAL A 181 2.96 -6.77 29.66
CA VAL A 181 2.44 -5.67 30.47
C VAL A 181 1.11 -6.03 31.13
N LEU A 182 0.22 -6.73 30.43
CA LEU A 182 -1.05 -7.23 30.99
C LEU A 182 -0.84 -8.25 32.12
N ILE A 183 0.09 -9.17 31.94
CA ILE A 183 0.40 -10.20 32.96
C ILE A 183 1.02 -9.57 34.22
N VAL A 184 1.93 -8.62 34.07
CA VAL A 184 2.52 -7.86 35.18
C VAL A 184 1.46 -7.01 35.89
N GLY A 185 0.55 -6.37 35.14
CA GLY A 185 -0.55 -5.59 35.70
C GLY A 185 -1.56 -6.44 36.50
N ILE A 186 -1.84 -7.66 36.09
CA ILE A 186 -2.74 -8.59 36.80
C ILE A 186 -2.08 -9.11 38.06
N ARG A 187 -0.78 -9.43 38.06
CA ARG A 187 -0.04 -9.87 39.23
C ARG A 187 0.09 -8.78 40.31
N SER A 188 0.26 -7.53 39.94
CA SER A 188 0.33 -6.41 40.88
C SER A 188 -1.02 -6.08 41.49
N ARG A 189 -2.15 -6.38 40.84
CA ARG A 189 -3.50 -6.23 41.43
C ARG A 189 -3.91 -7.36 42.37
N SER A 190 -3.42 -8.58 42.16
CA SER A 190 -3.71 -9.70 43.03
C SER A 190 -2.91 -9.70 44.33
N GLY A 191 -1.80 -8.95 44.43
CA GLY A 191 -0.98 -8.82 45.62
C GLY A 191 -1.50 -7.81 46.68
N LYS A 192 -2.58 -7.07 46.38
CA LYS A 192 -3.14 -6.07 47.30
C LYS A 192 -4.46 -6.47 47.99
N ARG A 193 -4.88 -7.73 47.89
CA ARG A 193 -6.02 -8.25 48.64
C ARG A 193 -5.58 -9.29 49.68
N GLY A 194 -4.92 -8.83 50.70
CA GLY A 194 -4.59 -9.69 51.82
C GLY A 194 -3.82 -8.95 52.88
N ASP A 195 -4.48 -8.01 53.58
CA ASP A 195 -4.20 -7.70 54.96
C ASP A 195 -5.19 -6.63 55.47
N SER A 196 -6.29 -7.08 55.99
CA SER A 196 -7.02 -6.35 57.00
C SER A 196 -8.07 -7.30 57.61
N HIS A 197 -7.63 -8.12 58.56
CA HIS A 197 -8.49 -8.57 59.67
C HIS A 197 -7.63 -9.31 60.68
N LYS A 198 -7.25 -8.57 61.73
CA LYS A 198 -6.99 -9.00 63.11
C LYS A 198 -6.57 -7.73 63.83
N GLY A 199 -7.22 -7.33 64.91
CA GLY A 199 -8.02 -7.88 65.84
C GLY A 199 -8.35 -6.83 66.92
N GLU A 200 -9.46 -6.94 67.47
CA GLU A 200 -9.81 -6.24 68.67
C GLU A 200 -10.18 -7.26 69.70
N LYS A 201 -9.48 -7.22 70.75
CA LYS A 201 -10.02 -7.37 72.15
C LYS A 201 -9.34 -6.38 73.03
#